data_4d6d15093b1b1efa31f7668a7053513b
#
_entry.id   4d6d15093b1b1efa31f7668a7053513b
#
_cell.length_a   1.000
_cell.length_b   1.000
_cell.length_c   1.000
_cell.angle_alpha   90.00
_cell.angle_beta   90.00
_cell.angle_gamma   90.00
#
_symmetry.space_group_name_H-M   'P 1'
#
loop_
_entity.id
_entity.type
_entity.pdbx_description
1 polymer ?
#
loop_
_entity_poly.entity_id
_entity_poly.type
_entity_poly.pdbx_seq_one_letter_code
_entity_poly.pdbx_strand_id
1 'polypeptide(L)'
;MSGFDYAVKRPHPLPSLLAKLDNGPVTHSGEVNGAAMGTDESGRTESCDVCIVGAGLAGMNALFVASRYLNGNNRVILVDRRARVGGMWVDTYPYVRLHQPHGMFTAGNIAWTLGRDRGYLATKDEVLDQFEHCLDVIRQRIRVDEFFGWTMDSQEDAGGVVRVSCASADGRRMVITARRLITAAGFSVSPNDSLKVSSSRVRSVSPDTCDVRGGEMRASDTPVWVIGGGKTGMDTAHTLITEYPGREVNLVAGCGTFFASRDKCFPTGIRRWYGGTPISRLGAKMTGRFDGTNEADTRAWLRSTYGTWLTPTTGNFLLGVLSDSENKTIAAGLNKVVMDYLVDVVDRGNVTELTLRSGEVRTIQPGSWIVNCTGYLVRDEAPYEPYVSAGGSVLSIQTRSATMHLSSYMGYFLSHLLFLGKLSEIPLYELDMQELRAKSSAALPLAMFSLAGYNLSLIFDSIGSKAFVECGIDFDRWYPAPRRLVETARFLLTHRRAREQQRRALDAMRERFGVRCGPLAPV
;
A
#
# COMPACT_ATOMS: atom_id res chain seq x y z
N MET A 1 6.57 43.68 -9.93
CA MET A 1 7.80 43.99 -10.67
C MET A 1 8.98 43.36 -9.95
N SER A 2 9.83 42.74 -10.65
CA SER A 2 11.08 42.05 -10.42
C SER A 2 10.94 40.53 -10.26
N GLY A 3 11.22 39.85 -11.38
CA GLY A 3 11.39 38.42 -11.47
C GLY A 3 12.67 37.98 -10.80
N PHE A 4 12.62 36.84 -10.14
CA PHE A 4 13.80 36.06 -9.78
C PHE A 4 13.87 34.84 -10.69
N ASP A 5 14.71 34.92 -11.70
CA ASP A 5 15.17 33.81 -12.52
C ASP A 5 16.04 32.88 -11.64
N TYR A 6 15.55 31.68 -11.36
CA TYR A 6 16.40 30.63 -10.83
C TYR A 6 17.09 29.90 -11.98
N ALA A 7 18.29 30.33 -12.29
CA ALA A 7 19.20 29.57 -13.13
C ALA A 7 19.46 28.19 -12.50
N VAL A 8 19.02 27.15 -13.21
CA VAL A 8 19.29 25.74 -12.88
C VAL A 8 20.78 25.49 -13.06
N LYS A 9 21.56 25.55 -11.98
CA LYS A 9 22.93 25.01 -11.96
C LYS A 9 22.83 23.49 -12.13
N ARG A 10 23.43 22.98 -13.19
CA ARG A 10 23.64 21.54 -13.40
C ARG A 10 24.44 21.01 -12.20
N PRO A 11 24.02 19.90 -11.57
CA PRO A 11 24.78 19.30 -10.48
C PRO A 11 26.09 18.73 -11.02
N HIS A 12 27.18 18.98 -10.29
CA HIS A 12 28.44 18.31 -10.51
C HIS A 12 28.28 16.79 -10.38
N PRO A 13 28.96 15.99 -11.21
CA PRO A 13 28.91 14.54 -11.06
C PRO A 13 29.51 14.16 -9.70
N LEU A 14 28.82 13.26 -9.01
CA LEU A 14 29.31 12.61 -7.80
C LEU A 14 30.63 11.88 -8.12
N PRO A 15 31.62 11.85 -7.19
CA PRO A 15 32.80 11.04 -7.38
C PRO A 15 32.44 9.60 -7.65
N SER A 16 33.05 8.99 -8.65
CA SER A 16 32.83 7.64 -9.12
C SER A 16 33.24 6.61 -8.05
N LEU A 17 32.34 6.32 -7.13
CA LEU A 17 32.43 5.13 -6.27
C LEU A 17 32.18 3.82 -7.05
N LEU A 18 31.86 3.93 -8.35
CA LEU A 18 31.72 2.80 -9.29
C LEU A 18 33.06 2.19 -9.76
N ALA A 19 34.21 2.75 -9.37
CA ALA A 19 35.53 2.28 -9.81
C ALA A 19 36.01 0.97 -9.11
N LYS A 20 35.18 0.33 -8.30
CA LYS A 20 35.52 -0.99 -7.70
C LYS A 20 34.64 -2.14 -8.18
N LEU A 21 33.89 -1.96 -9.25
CA LEU A 21 33.26 -3.07 -9.95
C LEU A 21 34.12 -3.42 -11.15
N ASP A 22 34.97 -4.42 -10.99
CA ASP A 22 35.85 -4.97 -12.03
C ASP A 22 35.05 -5.26 -13.31
N ASN A 23 35.39 -4.53 -14.39
CA ASN A 23 34.96 -4.81 -15.75
C ASN A 23 35.83 -5.92 -16.35
N GLY A 24 35.70 -7.15 -15.85
CA GLY A 24 36.30 -8.32 -16.52
C GLY A 24 35.35 -8.85 -17.59
N PRO A 25 35.81 -9.07 -18.83
CA PRO A 25 34.97 -9.74 -19.84
C PRO A 25 34.75 -11.19 -19.44
N VAL A 26 33.50 -11.64 -19.46
CA VAL A 26 33.14 -13.06 -19.30
C VAL A 26 33.57 -13.81 -20.54
N THR A 27 34.75 -14.48 -20.48
CA THR A 27 35.16 -15.44 -21.48
C THR A 27 34.44 -16.77 -21.27
N HIS A 28 33.68 -17.18 -22.26
CA HIS A 28 33.14 -18.54 -22.36
C HIS A 28 34.28 -19.55 -22.52
N SER A 29 34.50 -20.43 -21.53
CA SER A 29 35.04 -21.79 -21.79
C SER A 29 34.86 -22.62 -20.50
N GLY A 30 34.13 -23.69 -20.58
CA GLY A 30 33.96 -24.67 -19.51
C GLY A 30 32.87 -25.68 -19.87
N GLU A 31 33.18 -26.61 -20.76
CA GLU A 31 32.39 -27.83 -21.00
C GLU A 31 32.29 -28.64 -19.70
N VAL A 32 31.09 -28.95 -19.28
CA VAL A 32 30.82 -30.06 -18.35
C VAL A 32 29.81 -30.98 -19.00
N ASN A 33 30.29 -32.20 -19.27
CA ASN A 33 29.57 -33.32 -19.88
C ASN A 33 28.30 -33.72 -19.10
N GLY A 34 27.26 -33.88 -19.81
CA GLY A 34 26.36 -34.98 -20.06
C GLY A 34 25.60 -35.64 -18.91
N ALA A 35 24.30 -35.34 -18.82
CA ALA A 35 23.26 -36.36 -18.69
C ALA A 35 22.02 -35.85 -19.40
N ALA A 36 21.69 -36.51 -20.50
CA ALA A 36 20.50 -36.25 -21.30
C ALA A 36 19.26 -36.71 -20.55
N MET A 37 18.29 -35.80 -20.38
CA MET A 37 16.87 -36.14 -20.39
C MET A 37 16.15 -35.02 -21.16
N GLY A 38 15.58 -35.45 -22.28
CA GLY A 38 14.94 -34.57 -23.24
C GLY A 38 13.62 -33.99 -22.75
N THR A 39 13.40 -32.82 -23.17
CA THR A 39 12.27 -32.26 -23.89
C THR A 39 12.63 -30.81 -24.15
N ASP A 40 12.62 -30.44 -25.40
CA ASP A 40 12.89 -29.09 -25.91
C ASP A 40 11.75 -28.13 -25.47
N GLU A 41 11.87 -27.54 -24.28
CA GLU A 41 11.17 -26.34 -23.90
C GLU A 41 12.18 -25.18 -23.97
N SER A 42 12.33 -24.57 -25.15
CA SER A 42 13.12 -23.36 -25.33
C SER A 42 12.53 -22.21 -24.51
N GLY A 43 12.77 -22.22 -23.21
CA GLY A 43 12.42 -21.14 -22.29
C GLY A 43 13.17 -19.87 -22.70
N ARG A 44 12.46 -18.75 -22.74
CA ARG A 44 13.05 -17.42 -22.99
C ARG A 44 14.08 -17.10 -21.91
N THR A 45 15.28 -16.67 -22.32
CA THR A 45 16.34 -16.24 -21.39
C THR A 45 16.63 -14.76 -21.59
N GLU A 46 16.68 -14.02 -20.48
CA GLU A 46 16.95 -12.59 -20.46
C GLU A 46 18.05 -12.26 -19.44
N SER A 47 18.73 -11.12 -19.62
CA SER A 47 19.71 -10.62 -18.66
C SER A 47 19.54 -9.13 -18.42
N CYS A 48 19.79 -8.65 -17.20
CA CYS A 48 19.67 -7.24 -16.84
C CYS A 48 20.56 -6.87 -15.65
N ASP A 49 20.72 -5.58 -15.40
CA ASP A 49 21.40 -5.07 -14.20
C ASP A 49 20.48 -5.17 -12.97
N VAL A 50 19.19 -4.87 -13.13
CA VAL A 50 18.20 -4.94 -12.07
C VAL A 50 16.90 -5.55 -12.58
N CYS A 51 16.41 -6.58 -11.91
CA CYS A 51 15.07 -7.09 -12.09
C CYS A 51 14.17 -6.55 -10.97
N ILE A 52 13.00 -6.02 -11.32
CA ILE A 52 11.97 -5.58 -10.36
C ILE A 52 10.72 -6.40 -10.63
N VAL A 53 10.26 -7.12 -9.60
CA VAL A 53 9.03 -7.93 -9.66
C VAL A 53 7.93 -7.25 -8.87
N GLY A 54 6.88 -6.84 -9.57
CA GLY A 54 5.75 -6.06 -9.06
C GLY A 54 5.79 -4.62 -9.57
N ALA A 55 4.78 -4.25 -10.36
CA ALA A 55 4.61 -2.91 -10.95
C ALA A 55 3.53 -2.07 -10.25
N GLY A 56 3.29 -2.34 -8.96
CA GLY A 56 2.49 -1.49 -8.07
C GLY A 56 3.31 -0.32 -7.52
N LEU A 57 2.72 0.47 -6.61
CA LEU A 57 3.37 1.69 -6.10
C LEU A 57 4.73 1.43 -5.43
N ALA A 58 4.93 0.28 -4.79
CA ALA A 58 6.21 -0.10 -4.20
C ALA A 58 7.27 -0.32 -5.29
N GLY A 59 6.97 -1.14 -6.31
CA GLY A 59 7.89 -1.41 -7.41
C GLY A 59 8.16 -0.19 -8.28
N MET A 60 7.16 0.66 -8.52
CA MET A 60 7.35 1.92 -9.26
C MET A 60 8.24 2.90 -8.50
N ASN A 61 8.18 2.93 -7.16
CA ASN A 61 9.11 3.71 -6.35
C ASN A 61 10.52 3.09 -6.36
N ALA A 62 10.65 1.77 -6.34
CA ALA A 62 11.93 1.09 -6.52
C ALA A 62 12.54 1.40 -7.91
N LEU A 63 11.72 1.37 -8.96
CA LEU A 63 12.14 1.70 -10.33
C LEU A 63 12.56 3.18 -10.45
N PHE A 64 11.82 4.10 -9.83
CA PHE A 64 12.21 5.50 -9.75
C PHE A 64 13.58 5.66 -9.07
N VAL A 65 13.79 4.99 -7.94
CA VAL A 65 15.08 5.02 -7.23
C VAL A 65 16.17 4.40 -8.10
N ALA A 66 15.94 3.26 -8.76
CA ALA A 66 16.90 2.68 -9.70
C ALA A 66 17.33 3.70 -10.75
N SER A 67 16.41 4.51 -11.30
CA SER A 67 16.71 5.56 -12.27
C SER A 67 17.59 6.71 -11.73
N ARG A 68 17.84 6.76 -10.42
CA ARG A 68 18.76 7.74 -9.79
C ARG A 68 20.20 7.23 -9.71
N TYR A 69 20.39 5.91 -9.76
CA TYR A 69 21.69 5.25 -9.65
C TYR A 69 22.16 4.63 -10.96
N LEU A 70 21.24 4.36 -11.88
CA LEU A 70 21.50 3.79 -13.20
C LEU A 70 21.45 4.87 -14.28
N ASN A 71 21.94 4.52 -15.48
CA ASN A 71 21.94 5.38 -16.66
C ASN A 71 21.44 4.60 -17.90
N GLY A 72 21.42 5.24 -19.07
CA GLY A 72 20.91 4.64 -20.31
C GLY A 72 21.63 3.38 -20.80
N ASN A 73 22.82 3.07 -20.28
CA ASN A 73 23.55 1.84 -20.60
C ASN A 73 23.09 0.65 -19.73
N ASN A 74 22.37 0.93 -18.65
CA ASN A 74 21.88 -0.11 -17.76
C ASN A 74 20.48 -0.56 -18.20
N ARG A 75 20.25 -1.87 -18.08
CA ARG A 75 18.98 -2.50 -18.40
C ARG A 75 18.24 -2.87 -17.12
N VAL A 76 17.01 -2.40 -16.99
CA VAL A 76 16.07 -2.84 -15.95
C VAL A 76 14.98 -3.68 -16.58
N ILE A 77 14.67 -4.81 -15.98
CA ILE A 77 13.50 -5.62 -16.33
C ILE A 77 12.44 -5.43 -15.25
N LEU A 78 11.23 -5.03 -15.67
CA LEU A 78 10.06 -4.89 -14.83
C LEU A 78 9.07 -6.02 -15.13
N VAL A 79 8.78 -6.85 -14.13
CA VAL A 79 7.86 -8.00 -14.24
C VAL A 79 6.62 -7.74 -13.40
N ASP A 80 5.43 -7.98 -13.93
CA ASP A 80 4.19 -8.01 -13.14
C ASP A 80 3.24 -9.08 -13.68
N ARG A 81 2.48 -9.73 -12.79
CA ARG A 81 1.47 -10.73 -13.15
C ARG A 81 0.27 -10.13 -13.90
N ARG A 82 0.04 -8.84 -13.76
CA ARG A 82 -1.02 -8.10 -14.45
C ARG A 82 -0.57 -7.64 -15.83
N ALA A 83 -1.53 -7.24 -16.64
CA ALA A 83 -1.28 -6.81 -18.01
C ALA A 83 -0.70 -5.39 -18.15
N ARG A 84 -0.57 -4.65 -17.03
CA ARG A 84 -0.07 -3.27 -17.01
C ARG A 84 0.43 -2.87 -15.63
N VAL A 85 1.08 -1.72 -15.54
CA VAL A 85 1.42 -1.06 -14.26
C VAL A 85 0.17 -0.68 -13.47
N GLY A 86 0.31 -0.56 -12.15
CA GLY A 86 -0.77 -0.11 -11.26
C GLY A 86 -0.98 -1.01 -10.04
N GLY A 87 -0.44 -2.25 -10.05
CA GLY A 87 -0.59 -3.17 -8.93
C GLY A 87 -2.07 -3.43 -8.60
N MET A 88 -2.44 -3.35 -7.33
CA MET A 88 -3.83 -3.59 -6.88
C MET A 88 -4.88 -2.70 -7.54
N TRP A 89 -4.50 -1.53 -8.04
CA TRP A 89 -5.43 -0.62 -8.72
C TRP A 89 -6.00 -1.19 -10.01
N VAL A 90 -5.32 -2.14 -10.65
CA VAL A 90 -5.83 -2.83 -11.84
C VAL A 90 -7.06 -3.67 -11.51
N ASP A 91 -7.06 -4.33 -10.34
CA ASP A 91 -8.08 -5.32 -9.95
C ASP A 91 -9.20 -4.75 -9.08
N THR A 92 -9.00 -3.59 -8.45
CA THR A 92 -9.98 -3.03 -7.50
C THR A 92 -11.27 -2.54 -8.19
N TYR A 93 -12.32 -2.32 -7.43
CA TYR A 93 -13.62 -1.91 -7.92
C TYR A 93 -13.60 -0.57 -8.69
N PRO A 94 -14.48 -0.38 -9.70
CA PRO A 94 -14.33 0.71 -10.68
C PRO A 94 -14.61 2.11 -10.14
N TYR A 95 -15.36 2.27 -9.04
CA TYR A 95 -15.66 3.57 -8.43
C TYR A 95 -14.73 3.94 -7.29
N VAL A 96 -13.66 3.20 -7.05
CA VAL A 96 -12.65 3.55 -6.04
C VAL A 96 -11.97 4.88 -6.37
N ARG A 97 -11.69 5.65 -5.34
CA ARG A 97 -10.92 6.89 -5.42
C ARG A 97 -9.79 6.88 -4.40
N LEU A 98 -8.77 7.69 -4.64
CA LEU A 98 -7.78 7.95 -3.60
C LEU A 98 -8.44 8.48 -2.33
N HIS A 99 -7.92 8.09 -1.19
CA HIS A 99 -8.40 8.59 0.11
C HIS A 99 -7.85 9.97 0.44
N GLN A 100 -6.65 10.26 -0.05
CA GLN A 100 -5.90 11.50 0.11
C GLN A 100 -5.83 12.26 -1.22
N PRO A 101 -5.49 13.55 -1.19
CA PRO A 101 -5.25 14.31 -2.41
C PRO A 101 -4.21 13.65 -3.33
N HIS A 102 -4.47 13.65 -4.63
CA HIS A 102 -3.73 12.86 -5.63
C HIS A 102 -2.22 13.17 -5.68
N GLY A 103 -1.81 14.42 -5.47
CA GLY A 103 -0.42 14.84 -5.65
C GLY A 103 0.62 14.11 -4.78
N MET A 104 0.18 13.35 -3.79
CA MET A 104 1.02 12.55 -2.88
C MET A 104 0.99 11.04 -3.20
N PHE A 105 0.39 10.66 -4.32
CA PHE A 105 0.33 9.28 -4.79
C PHE A 105 1.05 9.17 -6.13
N THR A 106 2.36 8.95 -6.11
CA THR A 106 3.21 8.94 -7.30
C THR A 106 4.50 8.14 -7.06
N ALA A 107 5.25 7.86 -8.12
CA ALA A 107 6.60 7.31 -8.02
C ALA A 107 7.63 8.44 -7.84
N GLY A 108 8.41 8.37 -6.77
CA GLY A 108 9.35 9.42 -6.42
C GLY A 108 8.67 10.79 -6.38
N ASN A 109 9.27 11.79 -7.03
CA ASN A 109 8.73 13.15 -7.13
C ASN A 109 8.11 13.47 -8.50
N ILE A 110 7.71 12.47 -9.28
CA ILE A 110 7.07 12.67 -10.59
C ILE A 110 5.72 13.37 -10.38
N ALA A 111 5.56 14.51 -11.05
CA ALA A 111 4.34 15.30 -10.90
C ALA A 111 3.16 14.66 -11.65
N TRP A 112 1.96 14.88 -11.13
CA TRP A 112 0.74 14.56 -11.85
C TRP A 112 0.48 15.58 -12.97
N THR A 113 -0.08 15.09 -14.08
CA THR A 113 -0.46 15.90 -15.25
C THR A 113 -1.95 16.19 -15.31
N LEU A 114 -2.71 15.81 -14.29
CA LEU A 114 -4.17 15.77 -14.29
C LEU A 114 -4.87 17.15 -14.41
N GLY A 115 -4.20 18.26 -14.08
CA GLY A 115 -4.76 19.61 -14.18
C GLY A 115 -5.95 19.90 -13.24
N ARG A 116 -6.18 19.09 -12.22
CA ARG A 116 -7.26 19.22 -11.24
C ARG A 116 -6.84 20.03 -10.01
N ASP A 117 -7.84 20.49 -9.23
CA ASP A 117 -7.60 21.08 -7.91
C ASP A 117 -6.75 20.15 -7.06
N ARG A 118 -5.91 20.72 -6.20
CA ARG A 118 -4.99 19.96 -5.35
C ARG A 118 -5.72 19.01 -4.40
N GLY A 119 -6.93 19.34 -3.95
CA GLY A 119 -7.75 18.52 -3.06
C GLY A 119 -8.50 17.40 -3.77
N TYR A 120 -8.43 17.34 -5.09
CA TYR A 120 -9.13 16.32 -5.86
C TYR A 120 -8.64 14.91 -5.56
N LEU A 121 -9.60 14.00 -5.40
CA LEU A 121 -9.36 12.58 -5.19
C LEU A 121 -9.46 11.87 -6.53
N ALA A 122 -8.32 11.46 -7.06
CA ALA A 122 -8.25 10.81 -8.36
C ALA A 122 -9.03 9.49 -8.37
N THR A 123 -9.68 9.22 -9.49
CA THR A 123 -10.37 7.96 -9.78
C THR A 123 -9.39 6.84 -10.05
N LYS A 124 -9.87 5.60 -10.11
CA LYS A 124 -9.09 4.42 -10.51
C LYS A 124 -8.34 4.65 -11.83
N ASP A 125 -9.05 5.10 -12.86
CA ASP A 125 -8.47 5.27 -14.20
C ASP A 125 -7.40 6.35 -14.19
N GLU A 126 -7.65 7.50 -13.56
CA GLU A 126 -6.67 8.57 -13.39
C GLU A 126 -5.43 8.13 -12.60
N VAL A 127 -5.58 7.22 -11.63
CA VAL A 127 -4.44 6.62 -10.92
C VAL A 127 -3.66 5.69 -11.84
N LEU A 128 -4.31 4.88 -12.63
CA LEU A 128 -3.65 4.00 -13.61
C LEU A 128 -2.90 4.82 -14.68
N ASP A 129 -3.48 5.90 -15.16
CA ASP A 129 -2.82 6.83 -16.09
C ASP A 129 -1.59 7.50 -15.46
N GLN A 130 -1.64 7.84 -14.16
CA GLN A 130 -0.46 8.33 -13.44
C GLN A 130 0.65 7.28 -13.35
N PHE A 131 0.32 6.00 -13.20
CA PHE A 131 1.32 4.93 -13.21
C PHE A 131 2.03 4.83 -14.57
N GLU A 132 1.27 4.88 -15.66
CA GLU A 132 1.84 4.90 -17.03
C GLU A 132 2.72 6.13 -17.23
N HIS A 133 2.23 7.31 -16.84
CA HIS A 133 3.01 8.54 -16.90
C HIS A 133 4.32 8.43 -16.10
N CYS A 134 4.28 7.85 -14.89
CA CYS A 134 5.50 7.64 -14.11
C CYS A 134 6.49 6.73 -14.85
N LEU A 135 6.01 5.65 -15.47
CA LEU A 135 6.82 4.73 -16.24
C LEU A 135 7.47 5.43 -17.44
N ASP A 136 6.69 6.22 -18.19
CA ASP A 136 7.19 6.98 -19.34
C ASP A 136 8.29 7.99 -18.96
N VAL A 137 8.11 8.70 -17.85
CA VAL A 137 9.15 9.63 -17.33
C VAL A 137 10.43 8.88 -16.94
N ILE A 138 10.31 7.68 -16.37
CA ILE A 138 11.47 6.88 -15.97
C ILE A 138 12.19 6.31 -17.22
N ARG A 139 11.46 5.85 -18.23
CA ARG A 139 12.02 5.33 -19.51
C ARG A 139 12.89 6.35 -20.23
N GLN A 140 12.65 7.65 -20.04
CA GLN A 140 13.52 8.71 -20.60
C GLN A 140 14.91 8.76 -19.97
N ARG A 141 15.14 8.06 -18.85
CA ARG A 141 16.41 8.10 -18.10
C ARG A 141 17.19 6.80 -18.16
N ILE A 142 16.48 5.68 -18.16
CA ILE A 142 17.06 4.32 -18.15
C ILE A 142 16.28 3.43 -19.11
N ARG A 143 16.91 2.36 -19.60
CA ARG A 143 16.23 1.35 -20.40
C ARG A 143 15.40 0.45 -19.47
N VAL A 144 14.10 0.40 -19.69
CA VAL A 144 13.15 -0.49 -18.99
C VAL A 144 12.50 -1.42 -20.01
N ASP A 145 12.69 -2.72 -19.84
CA ASP A 145 12.00 -3.74 -20.61
C ASP A 145 10.90 -4.37 -19.72
N GLU A 146 9.69 -4.40 -20.20
CA GLU A 146 8.51 -4.79 -19.44
C GLU A 146 8.03 -6.18 -19.83
N PHE A 147 7.74 -6.97 -18.79
CA PHE A 147 7.17 -8.31 -18.92
C PHE A 147 5.89 -8.38 -18.08
N PHE A 148 4.80 -7.92 -18.65
CA PHE A 148 3.46 -7.99 -18.06
C PHE A 148 2.79 -9.33 -18.39
N GLY A 149 1.93 -9.82 -17.48
CA GLY A 149 1.33 -11.15 -17.56
C GLY A 149 2.27 -12.27 -17.16
N TRP A 150 3.38 -11.95 -16.45
CA TRP A 150 4.35 -12.92 -15.95
C TRP A 150 4.40 -12.94 -14.43
N THR A 151 4.40 -14.13 -13.86
CA THR A 151 4.52 -14.35 -12.41
C THR A 151 5.88 -14.95 -12.11
N MET A 152 6.56 -14.45 -11.10
CA MET A 152 7.79 -15.05 -10.58
C MET A 152 7.43 -16.32 -9.79
N ASP A 153 8.01 -17.45 -10.17
CA ASP A 153 7.85 -18.73 -9.48
C ASP A 153 8.91 -18.94 -8.40
N SER A 154 10.16 -18.58 -8.72
CA SER A 154 11.30 -18.77 -7.82
C SER A 154 12.42 -17.79 -8.09
N GLN A 155 13.32 -17.66 -7.13
CA GLN A 155 14.55 -16.88 -7.21
C GLN A 155 15.70 -17.63 -6.54
N GLU A 156 16.90 -17.48 -7.06
CA GLU A 156 18.13 -18.03 -6.52
C GLU A 156 19.21 -16.96 -6.56
N ASP A 157 19.80 -16.64 -5.39
CA ASP A 157 20.91 -15.69 -5.28
C ASP A 157 22.23 -16.46 -5.11
N ALA A 158 23.06 -16.42 -6.14
CA ALA A 158 24.36 -17.07 -6.19
C ALA A 158 25.53 -16.10 -5.85
N GLY A 159 25.26 -15.07 -5.04
CA GLY A 159 26.29 -14.10 -4.61
C GLY A 159 26.69 -13.14 -5.73
N GLY A 160 25.84 -12.14 -6.01
CA GLY A 160 26.07 -11.12 -7.04
C GLY A 160 25.41 -11.40 -8.38
N VAL A 161 24.83 -12.60 -8.55
CA VAL A 161 23.99 -12.98 -9.69
C VAL A 161 22.72 -13.63 -9.16
N VAL A 162 21.57 -13.07 -9.53
CA VAL A 162 20.26 -13.60 -9.16
C VAL A 162 19.60 -14.21 -10.39
N ARG A 163 19.19 -15.45 -10.27
CA ARG A 163 18.40 -16.17 -11.27
C ARG A 163 16.94 -16.11 -10.88
N VAL A 164 16.10 -15.55 -11.74
CA VAL A 164 14.65 -15.38 -11.51
C VAL A 164 13.91 -16.22 -12.54
N SER A 165 13.12 -17.18 -12.08
CA SER A 165 12.26 -18.01 -12.92
C SER A 165 10.85 -17.45 -12.93
N CYS A 166 10.28 -17.26 -14.13
CA CYS A 166 8.96 -16.71 -14.33
C CYS A 166 8.13 -17.59 -15.25
N ALA A 167 6.81 -17.62 -15.01
CA ALA A 167 5.83 -18.24 -15.89
C ALA A 167 4.73 -17.26 -16.26
N SER A 168 4.21 -17.38 -17.48
CA SER A 168 3.00 -16.67 -17.92
C SER A 168 1.77 -17.57 -17.78
N ALA A 169 0.58 -16.97 -17.79
CA ALA A 169 -0.68 -17.70 -17.65
C ALA A 169 -0.93 -18.74 -18.77
N ASP A 170 -0.32 -18.54 -19.94
CA ASP A 170 -0.38 -19.46 -21.07
C ASP A 170 0.72 -20.56 -21.04
N GLY A 171 1.46 -20.67 -19.93
CA GLY A 171 2.44 -21.73 -19.69
C GLY A 171 3.84 -21.48 -20.25
N ARG A 172 4.10 -20.31 -20.88
CA ARG A 172 5.47 -19.96 -21.31
C ARG A 172 6.38 -19.77 -20.10
N ARG A 173 7.64 -20.15 -20.24
CA ARG A 173 8.68 -20.02 -19.22
C ARG A 173 9.72 -18.99 -19.61
N MET A 174 10.25 -18.27 -18.61
CA MET A 174 11.32 -17.30 -18.79
C MET A 174 12.27 -17.36 -17.60
N VAL A 175 13.57 -17.28 -17.88
CA VAL A 175 14.61 -17.15 -16.86
C VAL A 175 15.31 -15.80 -17.07
N ILE A 176 15.35 -15.00 -16.01
CA ILE A 176 16.03 -13.71 -15.99
C ILE A 176 17.28 -13.83 -15.11
N THR A 177 18.43 -13.47 -15.66
CA THR A 177 19.68 -13.34 -14.90
C THR A 177 19.90 -11.86 -14.59
N ALA A 178 19.93 -11.48 -13.32
CA ALA A 178 20.07 -10.11 -12.87
C ALA A 178 21.22 -9.95 -11.87
N ARG A 179 21.85 -8.77 -11.82
CA ARG A 179 22.82 -8.45 -10.75
C ARG A 179 22.13 -8.16 -9.42
N ARG A 180 20.92 -7.63 -9.49
CA ARG A 180 20.07 -7.35 -8.33
C ARG A 180 18.62 -7.65 -8.64
N LEU A 181 17.91 -8.13 -7.62
CA LEU A 181 16.47 -8.35 -7.69
C LEU A 181 15.79 -7.51 -6.60
N ILE A 182 14.71 -6.85 -6.95
CA ILE A 182 13.79 -6.22 -5.99
C ILE A 182 12.43 -6.87 -6.18
N THR A 183 11.98 -7.65 -5.21
CA THR A 183 10.61 -8.13 -5.17
C THR A 183 9.75 -7.11 -4.44
N ALA A 184 8.70 -6.64 -5.09
CA ALA A 184 7.84 -5.57 -4.61
C ALA A 184 6.37 -6.02 -4.60
N ALA A 185 6.12 -7.18 -4.00
CA ALA A 185 4.78 -7.76 -3.87
C ALA A 185 3.82 -6.82 -3.10
N GLY A 186 4.36 -6.03 -2.17
CA GLY A 186 3.58 -5.11 -1.36
C GLY A 186 2.54 -5.83 -0.50
N PHE A 187 1.51 -5.11 -0.07
CA PHE A 187 0.37 -5.76 0.59
C PHE A 187 -0.46 -6.51 -0.44
N SER A 188 -0.60 -7.83 -0.26
CA SER A 188 -1.48 -8.61 -1.13
C SER A 188 -2.92 -8.20 -0.90
N VAL A 189 -3.56 -7.73 -1.96
CA VAL A 189 -4.99 -7.42 -1.99
C VAL A 189 -5.59 -8.27 -3.08
N SER A 190 -6.36 -9.27 -2.68
CA SER A 190 -7.11 -10.12 -3.62
C SER A 190 -8.53 -9.56 -3.76
N PRO A 191 -9.09 -9.52 -4.98
CA PRO A 191 -10.50 -9.19 -5.18
C PRO A 191 -11.40 -10.07 -4.31
N ASN A 192 -12.48 -9.49 -3.81
CA ASN A 192 -13.48 -10.26 -3.08
C ASN A 192 -14.43 -10.97 -4.04
N ASP A 193 -14.78 -12.18 -3.70
CA ASP A 193 -15.92 -12.87 -4.31
C ASP A 193 -17.25 -12.45 -3.67
N SER A 194 -18.36 -12.78 -4.32
CA SER A 194 -19.68 -12.71 -3.71
C SER A 194 -19.75 -13.61 -2.47
N LEU A 195 -20.55 -13.22 -1.47
CA LEU A 195 -20.80 -14.08 -0.32
C LEU A 195 -21.64 -15.28 -0.74
N LYS A 196 -21.24 -16.47 -0.31
CA LYS A 196 -22.06 -17.67 -0.42
C LYS A 196 -23.16 -17.58 0.62
N VAL A 197 -24.40 -17.46 0.17
CA VAL A 197 -25.60 -17.40 1.01
C VAL A 197 -26.56 -18.52 0.61
N SER A 198 -27.34 -19.02 1.56
CA SER A 198 -28.24 -20.14 1.33
C SER A 198 -29.55 -19.75 0.61
N SER A 199 -29.90 -18.47 0.60
CA SER A 199 -31.09 -17.97 -0.09
C SER A 199 -30.89 -17.95 -1.61
N SER A 200 -31.91 -18.44 -2.34
CA SER A 200 -31.99 -18.29 -3.79
C SER A 200 -32.76 -17.04 -4.22
N ARG A 201 -33.33 -16.28 -3.27
CA ARG A 201 -34.15 -15.09 -3.54
C ARG A 201 -33.38 -13.76 -3.39
N VAL A 202 -32.10 -13.79 -3.01
CA VAL A 202 -31.25 -12.60 -2.96
C VAL A 202 -30.14 -12.69 -4.00
N ARG A 203 -29.55 -11.54 -4.32
CA ARG A 203 -28.42 -11.44 -5.25
C ARG A 203 -27.17 -11.09 -4.49
N SER A 204 -26.25 -12.03 -4.33
CA SER A 204 -24.96 -11.77 -3.69
C SER A 204 -23.92 -11.38 -4.74
N VAL A 205 -23.24 -10.24 -4.52
CA VAL A 205 -22.21 -9.70 -5.43
C VAL A 205 -21.02 -9.14 -4.64
N SER A 206 -19.91 -8.94 -5.34
CA SER A 206 -18.75 -8.18 -4.85
C SER A 206 -18.56 -6.92 -5.68
N PRO A 207 -18.14 -5.80 -5.08
CA PRO A 207 -17.78 -4.58 -5.82
C PRO A 207 -16.67 -4.80 -6.86
N ASP A 208 -15.81 -5.79 -6.65
CA ASP A 208 -14.68 -6.08 -7.56
C ASP A 208 -15.14 -6.78 -8.85
N THR A 209 -16.26 -7.50 -8.78
CA THR A 209 -16.82 -8.26 -9.92
C THR A 209 -18.11 -7.66 -10.46
N CYS A 210 -18.70 -6.71 -9.75
CA CYS A 210 -19.96 -6.07 -10.12
C CYS A 210 -19.91 -4.56 -9.86
N ASP A 211 -19.97 -3.75 -10.92
CA ASP A 211 -20.10 -2.31 -10.75
C ASP A 211 -21.50 -1.96 -10.23
N VAL A 212 -21.56 -1.53 -8.97
CA VAL A 212 -22.84 -1.16 -8.32
C VAL A 212 -23.57 0.02 -8.99
N ARG A 213 -22.90 0.74 -9.91
CA ARG A 213 -23.47 1.87 -10.68
C ARG A 213 -24.16 1.45 -11.97
N GLY A 214 -24.11 0.19 -12.33
CA GLY A 214 -24.58 -0.27 -13.65
C GLY A 214 -25.37 -1.57 -13.61
N GLY A 215 -25.62 -2.11 -14.80
CA GLY A 215 -26.21 -3.42 -15.03
C GLY A 215 -27.56 -3.63 -14.34
N GLU A 216 -27.76 -4.82 -13.85
CA GLU A 216 -29.01 -5.22 -13.19
C GLU A 216 -29.25 -4.47 -11.87
N MET A 217 -28.19 -4.05 -11.18
CA MET A 217 -28.33 -3.27 -9.95
C MET A 217 -28.94 -1.89 -10.23
N ARG A 218 -28.57 -1.26 -11.34
CA ARG A 218 -29.18 0.00 -11.78
C ARG A 218 -30.65 -0.15 -12.17
N ALA A 219 -30.99 -1.26 -12.79
CA ALA A 219 -32.37 -1.55 -13.24
C ALA A 219 -33.29 -1.99 -12.11
N SER A 220 -32.77 -2.25 -10.92
CA SER A 220 -33.50 -2.75 -9.75
C SER A 220 -33.71 -1.62 -8.74
N ASP A 221 -34.88 -1.58 -8.11
CA ASP A 221 -35.24 -0.70 -6.98
C ASP A 221 -35.21 -1.41 -5.62
N THR A 222 -34.87 -2.71 -5.61
CA THR A 222 -34.84 -3.50 -4.38
C THR A 222 -33.75 -3.05 -3.40
N PRO A 223 -33.94 -3.28 -2.08
CA PRO A 223 -32.99 -2.88 -1.06
C PRO A 223 -31.58 -3.45 -1.27
N VAL A 224 -30.56 -2.68 -0.87
CA VAL A 224 -29.16 -3.09 -0.88
C VAL A 224 -28.65 -3.22 0.55
N TRP A 225 -28.02 -4.35 0.84
CA TRP A 225 -27.34 -4.64 2.10
C TRP A 225 -25.82 -4.64 1.87
N VAL A 226 -25.15 -3.59 2.32
CA VAL A 226 -23.69 -3.48 2.29
C VAL A 226 -23.10 -4.23 3.48
N ILE A 227 -22.30 -5.26 3.23
CA ILE A 227 -21.72 -6.11 4.27
C ILE A 227 -20.26 -5.72 4.49
N GLY A 228 -19.97 -5.05 5.61
CA GLY A 228 -18.64 -4.58 5.99
C GLY A 228 -18.58 -3.06 6.20
N GLY A 229 -18.13 -2.65 7.40
CA GLY A 229 -18.01 -1.25 7.83
C GLY A 229 -16.64 -0.61 7.53
N GLY A 230 -15.81 -1.24 6.67
CA GLY A 230 -14.52 -0.71 6.23
C GLY A 230 -14.63 0.34 5.10
N LYS A 231 -13.47 0.77 4.57
CA LYS A 231 -13.46 1.83 3.53
C LYS A 231 -14.24 1.42 2.28
N THR A 232 -14.12 0.16 1.82
CA THR A 232 -14.89 -0.36 0.68
C THR A 232 -16.39 -0.26 0.93
N GLY A 233 -16.85 -0.60 2.16
CA GLY A 233 -18.26 -0.45 2.54
C GLY A 233 -18.72 1.00 2.52
N MET A 234 -17.88 1.93 2.98
CA MET A 234 -18.19 3.36 2.94
C MET A 234 -18.23 3.90 1.51
N ASP A 235 -17.29 3.52 0.65
CA ASP A 235 -17.30 3.92 -0.76
C ASP A 235 -18.52 3.38 -1.50
N THR A 236 -18.87 2.12 -1.24
CA THR A 236 -20.05 1.47 -1.83
C THR A 236 -21.34 2.12 -1.35
N ALA A 237 -21.50 2.33 -0.04
CA ALA A 237 -22.68 3.00 0.51
C ALA A 237 -22.81 4.42 -0.01
N HIS A 238 -21.72 5.20 -0.02
CA HIS A 238 -21.70 6.55 -0.58
C HIS A 238 -22.12 6.56 -2.05
N THR A 239 -21.56 5.67 -2.85
CA THR A 239 -21.89 5.55 -4.28
C THR A 239 -23.36 5.21 -4.49
N LEU A 240 -23.89 4.20 -3.78
CA LEU A 240 -25.29 3.81 -3.88
C LEU A 240 -26.26 4.95 -3.48
N ILE A 241 -25.97 5.64 -2.37
CA ILE A 241 -26.78 6.76 -1.88
C ILE A 241 -26.77 7.94 -2.85
N THR A 242 -25.64 8.23 -3.48
CA THR A 242 -25.52 9.39 -4.38
C THR A 242 -26.03 9.09 -5.80
N GLU A 243 -25.83 7.88 -6.30
CA GLU A 243 -26.28 7.48 -7.65
C GLU A 243 -27.76 7.09 -7.71
N TYR A 244 -28.34 6.62 -6.60
CA TYR A 244 -29.72 6.14 -6.52
C TYR A 244 -30.48 6.81 -5.37
N PRO A 245 -30.80 8.11 -5.47
CA PRO A 245 -31.55 8.82 -4.44
C PRO A 245 -32.90 8.13 -4.15
N GLY A 246 -33.16 7.86 -2.85
CA GLY A 246 -34.39 7.22 -2.42
C GLY A 246 -34.37 5.69 -2.36
N ARG A 247 -33.29 5.05 -2.83
CA ARG A 247 -33.13 3.60 -2.70
C ARG A 247 -32.82 3.21 -1.25
N GLU A 248 -33.42 2.11 -0.78
CA GLU A 248 -33.11 1.59 0.55
C GLU A 248 -31.71 0.98 0.57
N VAL A 249 -30.78 1.62 1.30
CA VAL A 249 -29.39 1.16 1.52
C VAL A 249 -29.20 0.87 3.00
N ASN A 250 -28.81 -0.36 3.32
CA ASN A 250 -28.58 -0.85 4.68
C ASN A 250 -27.10 -1.25 4.85
N LEU A 251 -26.57 -1.13 6.05
CA LEU A 251 -25.19 -1.47 6.38
C LEU A 251 -25.12 -2.49 7.52
N VAL A 252 -24.38 -3.59 7.31
CA VAL A 252 -23.96 -4.51 8.36
C VAL A 252 -22.49 -4.22 8.66
N ALA A 253 -22.23 -3.49 9.77
CA ALA A 253 -20.96 -2.83 10.05
C ALA A 253 -19.96 -3.64 10.88
N GLY A 254 -20.32 -4.85 11.32
CA GLY A 254 -19.50 -5.64 12.25
C GLY A 254 -19.33 -4.90 13.59
N CYS A 255 -18.10 -4.78 14.06
CA CYS A 255 -17.79 -4.02 15.27
C CYS A 255 -17.61 -2.50 15.02
N GLY A 256 -17.92 -2.04 13.82
CA GLY A 256 -17.74 -0.65 13.39
C GLY A 256 -16.28 -0.24 13.14
N THR A 257 -16.13 0.85 12.40
CA THR A 257 -14.80 1.40 12.04
C THR A 257 -14.80 2.92 12.24
N PHE A 258 -13.70 3.47 12.71
CA PHE A 258 -13.43 4.90 12.56
C PHE A 258 -12.34 5.12 11.52
N PHE A 259 -12.36 6.28 10.90
CA PHE A 259 -11.44 6.72 9.85
C PHE A 259 -10.71 7.98 10.33
N ALA A 260 -9.51 8.22 9.81
CA ALA A 260 -8.89 9.53 9.97
C ALA A 260 -9.71 10.58 9.20
N SER A 261 -10.08 11.70 9.84
CA SER A 261 -10.80 12.77 9.16
C SER A 261 -9.90 13.45 8.14
N ARG A 262 -10.30 13.40 6.85
CA ARG A 262 -9.58 14.09 5.77
C ARG A 262 -9.53 15.60 6.03
N ASP A 263 -10.58 16.17 6.58
CA ASP A 263 -10.67 17.59 6.84
C ASP A 263 -9.68 18.07 7.93
N LYS A 264 -9.31 17.16 8.84
CA LYS A 264 -8.31 17.41 9.89
C LYS A 264 -6.88 17.17 9.41
N CYS A 265 -6.66 16.25 8.45
CA CYS A 265 -5.34 15.89 7.95
C CYS A 265 -4.98 16.63 6.65
N PHE A 266 -5.96 16.90 5.80
CA PHE A 266 -5.77 17.52 4.48
C PHE A 266 -6.78 18.65 4.24
N PRO A 267 -6.78 19.72 5.08
CA PRO A 267 -7.69 20.84 4.90
C PRO A 267 -7.48 21.50 3.54
N THR A 268 -8.55 21.99 2.91
CA THR A 268 -8.52 22.64 1.60
C THR A 268 -8.48 24.17 1.70
N GLY A 269 -8.20 24.85 0.58
CA GLY A 269 -8.19 26.30 0.47
C GLY A 269 -7.20 26.97 1.44
N ILE A 270 -7.60 28.12 1.98
CA ILE A 270 -6.77 28.91 2.90
C ILE A 270 -6.50 28.17 4.23
N ARG A 271 -7.38 27.24 4.64
CA ARG A 271 -7.18 26.45 5.87
C ARG A 271 -5.89 25.61 5.84
N ARG A 272 -5.30 25.34 4.65
CA ARG A 272 -3.99 24.70 4.55
C ARG A 272 -2.87 25.49 5.23
N TRP A 273 -3.01 26.79 5.38
CA TRP A 273 -1.97 27.66 5.95
C TRP A 273 -1.96 27.63 7.49
N TYR A 274 -3.13 27.48 8.13
CA TYR A 274 -3.24 27.55 9.59
C TYR A 274 -4.00 26.37 10.23
N GLY A 275 -4.82 25.65 9.47
CA GLY A 275 -5.62 24.53 9.95
C GLY A 275 -5.01 23.16 9.62
N GLY A 276 -5.61 22.12 10.16
CA GLY A 276 -5.19 20.74 10.00
C GLY A 276 -3.86 20.39 10.69
N THR A 277 -3.57 19.10 10.71
CA THR A 277 -2.34 18.56 11.32
C THR A 277 -1.55 17.80 10.27
N PRO A 278 -0.30 18.19 9.97
CA PRO A 278 0.61 17.42 9.13
C PRO A 278 0.73 15.97 9.58
N ILE A 279 0.83 15.04 8.64
CA ILE A 279 0.87 13.61 8.97
C ILE A 279 2.10 13.24 9.79
N SER A 280 3.24 13.88 9.53
CA SER A 280 4.44 13.73 10.37
C SER A 280 4.20 14.15 11.82
N ARG A 281 3.45 15.25 12.04
CA ARG A 281 3.07 15.70 13.39
C ARG A 281 2.04 14.78 14.05
N LEU A 282 1.06 14.29 13.28
CA LEU A 282 0.09 13.28 13.75
C LEU A 282 0.82 12.01 14.18
N GLY A 283 1.70 11.50 13.34
CA GLY A 283 2.54 10.33 13.65
C GLY A 283 3.37 10.53 14.91
N ALA A 284 4.05 11.69 15.03
CA ALA A 284 4.85 12.00 16.22
C ALA A 284 4.02 12.10 17.51
N LYS A 285 2.80 12.67 17.44
CA LYS A 285 1.89 12.72 18.60
C LYS A 285 1.38 11.32 18.98
N MET A 286 1.08 10.50 17.99
CA MET A 286 0.60 9.14 18.18
C MET A 286 1.69 8.25 18.78
N THR A 287 2.88 8.25 18.20
CA THR A 287 4.02 7.46 18.70
C THR A 287 4.57 7.98 20.02
N GLY A 288 4.43 9.28 20.29
CA GLY A 288 4.78 9.87 21.59
C GLY A 288 3.83 9.48 22.74
N ARG A 289 2.62 8.98 22.42
CA ARG A 289 1.66 8.46 23.40
C ARG A 289 1.73 6.96 23.56
N PHE A 290 2.05 6.24 22.47
CA PHE A 290 2.08 4.80 22.47
C PHE A 290 3.36 4.28 23.13
N ASP A 291 3.22 3.46 24.16
CA ASP A 291 4.32 2.86 24.91
C ASP A 291 4.48 1.33 24.69
N GLY A 292 3.66 0.74 23.81
CA GLY A 292 3.63 -0.70 23.54
C GLY A 292 2.60 -1.48 24.34
N THR A 293 1.96 -0.84 25.35
CA THR A 293 1.01 -1.51 26.24
C THR A 293 -0.36 -0.82 26.32
N ASN A 294 -0.45 0.43 25.87
CA ASN A 294 -1.59 1.32 26.02
C ASN A 294 -2.35 1.59 24.69
N GLU A 295 -2.43 0.59 23.80
CA GLU A 295 -3.07 0.73 22.50
C GLU A 295 -4.54 1.19 22.61
N ALA A 296 -5.28 0.75 23.63
CA ALA A 296 -6.67 1.15 23.82
C ALA A 296 -6.82 2.66 24.06
N ASP A 297 -6.01 3.21 24.96
CA ASP A 297 -6.02 4.63 25.33
C ASP A 297 -5.53 5.52 24.17
N THR A 298 -4.43 5.11 23.53
CA THR A 298 -3.88 5.85 22.38
C THR A 298 -4.87 5.87 21.23
N ARG A 299 -5.57 4.77 20.99
CA ARG A 299 -6.58 4.65 19.95
C ARG A 299 -7.84 5.47 20.28
N ALA A 300 -8.30 5.48 21.54
CA ALA A 300 -9.41 6.31 21.98
C ALA A 300 -9.09 7.81 21.79
N TRP A 301 -7.88 8.22 22.12
CA TRP A 301 -7.39 9.59 21.86
C TRP A 301 -7.35 9.88 20.35
N LEU A 302 -6.82 8.98 19.53
CA LEU A 302 -6.75 9.15 18.06
C LEU A 302 -8.14 9.32 17.47
N ARG A 303 -9.08 8.45 17.88
CA ARG A 303 -10.48 8.53 17.46
C ARG A 303 -11.10 9.88 17.84
N SER A 304 -11.04 10.29 19.10
CA SER A 304 -11.67 11.52 19.56
C SER A 304 -11.08 12.79 18.94
N THR A 305 -9.76 12.81 18.70
CA THR A 305 -9.05 14.00 18.21
C THR A 305 -9.07 14.09 16.68
N TYR A 306 -8.82 12.98 15.98
CA TYR A 306 -8.60 12.98 14.54
C TYR A 306 -9.60 12.10 13.76
N GLY A 307 -10.44 11.35 14.46
CA GLY A 307 -11.37 10.43 13.84
C GLY A 307 -12.62 11.10 13.27
N THR A 308 -13.24 10.39 12.33
CA THR A 308 -14.64 10.50 11.91
C THR A 308 -15.22 9.09 11.85
N TRP A 309 -16.48 8.92 12.22
CA TRP A 309 -17.11 7.59 12.29
C TRP A 309 -18.62 7.69 12.13
N LEU A 310 -19.20 6.62 11.60
CA LEU A 310 -20.63 6.48 11.36
C LEU A 310 -21.36 5.79 12.52
N THR A 311 -20.70 4.79 13.12
CA THR A 311 -21.30 3.84 14.06
C THR A 311 -21.03 4.22 15.51
N PRO A 312 -21.94 3.94 16.47
CA PRO A 312 -21.77 4.29 17.89
C PRO A 312 -20.53 3.65 18.51
N THR A 313 -20.25 2.40 18.14
CA THR A 313 -19.01 1.69 18.51
C THR A 313 -18.07 1.59 17.33
N THR A 314 -16.76 1.52 17.59
CA THR A 314 -15.74 1.46 16.55
C THR A 314 -14.62 0.51 16.98
N GLY A 315 -14.79 -0.77 16.67
CA GLY A 315 -13.81 -1.83 16.96
C GLY A 315 -12.59 -1.80 16.03
N ASN A 316 -12.68 -1.21 14.83
CA ASN A 316 -11.62 -1.23 13.83
C ASN A 316 -11.05 0.15 13.53
N PHE A 317 -9.74 0.16 13.19
CA PHE A 317 -9.03 1.27 12.55
C PHE A 317 -7.88 0.69 11.72
N LEU A 318 -7.88 0.91 10.42
CA LEU A 318 -6.86 0.42 9.50
C LEU A 318 -6.33 1.55 8.60
N LEU A 319 -6.08 2.74 9.19
CA LEU A 319 -5.51 3.91 8.51
C LEU A 319 -6.36 4.45 7.33
N GLY A 320 -7.61 4.03 7.21
CA GLY A 320 -8.55 4.57 6.23
C GLY A 320 -8.84 6.04 6.50
N VAL A 321 -9.06 6.81 5.42
CA VAL A 321 -9.37 8.24 5.49
C VAL A 321 -10.77 8.49 4.91
N LEU A 322 -11.57 9.30 5.59
CA LEU A 322 -12.91 9.71 5.17
C LEU A 322 -13.12 11.19 5.50
N SER A 323 -13.83 11.95 4.67
CA SER A 323 -14.20 13.33 5.05
C SER A 323 -15.44 13.36 5.95
N ASP A 324 -15.57 14.44 6.70
CA ASP A 324 -16.77 14.63 7.55
C ASP A 324 -18.02 14.82 6.69
N SER A 325 -17.88 15.35 5.46
CA SER A 325 -19.00 15.47 4.51
C SER A 325 -19.44 14.12 3.94
N GLU A 326 -18.50 13.27 3.50
CA GLU A 326 -18.82 11.90 3.06
C GLU A 326 -19.51 11.12 4.19
N ASN A 327 -18.97 11.21 5.42
CA ASN A 327 -19.57 10.55 6.58
C ASN A 327 -21.01 11.01 6.83
N LYS A 328 -21.28 12.33 6.73
CA LYS A 328 -22.64 12.87 6.88
C LYS A 328 -23.57 12.41 5.77
N THR A 329 -23.11 12.37 4.51
CA THR A 329 -23.91 11.88 3.38
C THR A 329 -24.28 10.41 3.58
N ILE A 330 -23.32 9.58 3.97
CA ILE A 330 -23.58 8.16 4.25
C ILE A 330 -24.57 8.03 5.42
N ALA A 331 -24.35 8.74 6.53
CA ALA A 331 -25.21 8.69 7.71
C ALA A 331 -26.67 9.08 7.39
N ALA A 332 -26.86 10.10 6.55
CA ALA A 332 -28.19 10.57 6.17
C ALA A 332 -28.90 9.65 5.16
N GLY A 333 -28.15 8.91 4.34
CA GLY A 333 -28.70 8.06 3.29
C GLY A 333 -28.88 6.59 3.67
N LEU A 334 -28.31 6.14 4.81
CA LEU A 334 -28.50 4.78 5.28
C LEU A 334 -29.87 4.63 5.98
N ASN A 335 -30.61 3.59 5.59
CA ASN A 335 -31.89 3.26 6.22
C ASN A 335 -31.70 2.48 7.53
N LYS A 336 -30.75 1.55 7.56
CA LYS A 336 -30.43 0.74 8.74
C LYS A 336 -28.92 0.57 8.88
N VAL A 337 -28.43 0.63 10.13
CA VAL A 337 -27.06 0.28 10.49
C VAL A 337 -27.10 -0.82 11.54
N VAL A 338 -26.53 -1.97 11.20
CA VAL A 338 -26.50 -3.16 12.04
C VAL A 338 -25.09 -3.38 12.56
N MET A 339 -24.95 -3.36 13.89
CA MET A 339 -23.68 -3.55 14.58
C MET A 339 -23.41 -5.02 14.88
N ASP A 340 -23.38 -5.83 13.83
CA ASP A 340 -23.18 -7.28 13.91
C ASP A 340 -22.55 -7.80 12.62
N TYR A 341 -22.33 -9.09 12.54
CA TYR A 341 -21.75 -9.78 11.38
C TYR A 341 -22.80 -10.67 10.72
N LEU A 342 -22.87 -10.61 9.39
CA LEU A 342 -23.70 -11.52 8.61
C LEU A 342 -23.16 -12.96 8.75
N VAL A 343 -24.05 -13.90 9.05
CA VAL A 343 -23.76 -15.34 9.04
C VAL A 343 -24.29 -15.95 7.75
N ASP A 344 -25.58 -15.74 7.46
CA ASP A 344 -26.24 -16.30 6.27
C ASP A 344 -27.48 -15.49 5.90
N VAL A 345 -27.98 -15.72 4.69
CA VAL A 345 -29.31 -15.32 4.25
C VAL A 345 -30.05 -16.59 3.82
N VAL A 346 -31.22 -16.86 4.40
CA VAL A 346 -31.96 -18.12 4.25
C VAL A 346 -33.39 -17.85 3.85
N ASP A 347 -33.95 -18.69 2.97
CA ASP A 347 -35.37 -18.69 2.62
C ASP A 347 -36.14 -19.62 3.52
N ARG A 348 -37.14 -19.08 4.25
CA ARG A 348 -38.05 -19.86 5.09
C ARG A 348 -39.49 -19.66 4.62
N GLY A 349 -39.99 -20.63 3.85
CA GLY A 349 -41.28 -20.50 3.19
C GLY A 349 -41.32 -19.27 2.29
N ASN A 350 -42.21 -18.33 2.57
CA ASN A 350 -42.35 -17.10 1.78
C ASN A 350 -41.48 -15.93 2.27
N VAL A 351 -40.68 -16.11 3.32
CA VAL A 351 -39.89 -15.09 3.97
C VAL A 351 -38.39 -15.33 3.67
N THR A 352 -37.66 -14.27 3.39
CA THR A 352 -36.21 -14.30 3.30
C THR A 352 -35.63 -13.65 4.56
N GLU A 353 -34.76 -14.36 5.25
CA GLU A 353 -34.19 -13.98 6.55
C GLU A 353 -32.69 -13.80 6.48
N LEU A 354 -32.22 -12.67 6.99
CA LEU A 354 -30.82 -12.36 7.23
C LEU A 354 -30.46 -12.74 8.66
N THR A 355 -29.57 -13.71 8.85
CA THR A 355 -29.14 -14.23 10.15
C THR A 355 -27.81 -13.59 10.55
N LEU A 356 -27.75 -13.06 11.76
CA LEU A 356 -26.60 -12.39 12.33
C LEU A 356 -25.86 -13.28 13.33
N ARG A 357 -24.59 -12.94 13.63
CA ARG A 357 -23.76 -13.71 14.57
C ARG A 357 -24.31 -13.72 16.00
N SER A 358 -24.98 -12.66 16.42
CA SER A 358 -25.67 -12.60 17.71
C SER A 358 -26.85 -13.57 17.85
N GLY A 359 -27.29 -14.19 16.75
CA GLY A 359 -28.52 -14.96 16.66
C GLY A 359 -29.74 -14.12 16.28
N GLU A 360 -29.61 -12.81 16.14
CA GLU A 360 -30.71 -11.97 15.64
C GLU A 360 -31.02 -12.34 14.19
N VAL A 361 -32.32 -12.42 13.88
CA VAL A 361 -32.84 -12.69 12.53
C VAL A 361 -33.65 -11.49 12.06
N ARG A 362 -33.42 -11.06 10.83
CA ARG A 362 -34.12 -9.93 10.20
C ARG A 362 -34.77 -10.36 8.90
N THR A 363 -36.05 -10.15 8.78
CA THR A 363 -36.71 -10.29 7.49
C THR A 363 -36.25 -9.22 6.53
N ILE A 364 -35.88 -9.64 5.31
CA ILE A 364 -35.49 -8.78 4.21
C ILE A 364 -36.36 -9.04 2.98
N GLN A 365 -36.46 -8.06 2.11
CA GLN A 365 -37.26 -8.17 0.89
C GLN A 365 -36.61 -9.18 -0.08
N PRO A 366 -37.35 -10.12 -0.66
CA PRO A 366 -36.87 -10.93 -1.78
C PRO A 366 -36.41 -10.04 -2.94
N GLY A 367 -35.34 -10.45 -3.62
CA GLY A 367 -34.68 -9.64 -4.65
C GLY A 367 -33.65 -8.64 -4.11
N SER A 368 -33.48 -8.52 -2.78
CA SER A 368 -32.44 -7.67 -2.17
C SER A 368 -31.04 -8.05 -2.64
N TRP A 369 -30.17 -7.04 -2.71
CA TRP A 369 -28.76 -7.21 -3.02
C TRP A 369 -27.94 -7.34 -1.74
N ILE A 370 -27.02 -8.29 -1.73
CA ILE A 370 -26.02 -8.50 -0.67
C ILE A 370 -24.66 -8.17 -1.26
N VAL A 371 -24.06 -7.04 -0.86
CA VAL A 371 -22.80 -6.55 -1.44
C VAL A 371 -21.66 -6.82 -0.48
N ASN A 372 -20.74 -7.70 -0.86
CA ASN A 372 -19.60 -8.10 -0.04
C ASN A 372 -18.50 -7.03 -0.02
N CYS A 373 -18.50 -6.20 0.99
CA CYS A 373 -17.47 -5.19 1.27
C CYS A 373 -16.57 -5.57 2.46
N THR A 374 -16.49 -6.86 2.81
CA THR A 374 -15.63 -7.32 3.90
C THR A 374 -14.15 -7.22 3.55
N GLY A 375 -13.29 -7.15 4.57
CA GLY A 375 -11.92 -6.68 4.44
C GLY A 375 -11.04 -7.41 3.43
N TYR A 376 -10.22 -6.62 2.76
CA TYR A 376 -9.24 -7.04 1.75
C TYR A 376 -7.85 -7.30 2.33
N LEU A 377 -7.43 -6.53 3.34
CA LEU A 377 -6.04 -6.52 3.80
C LEU A 377 -5.73 -7.73 4.67
N VAL A 378 -4.61 -8.39 4.37
CA VAL A 378 -4.06 -9.49 5.18
C VAL A 378 -5.08 -10.61 5.36
N ARG A 379 -5.61 -11.11 4.24
CA ARG A 379 -6.58 -12.20 4.22
C ARG A 379 -5.88 -13.55 4.24
N ASP A 380 -4.85 -13.69 3.41
CA ASP A 380 -4.12 -14.92 3.20
C ASP A 380 -2.83 -14.92 4.03
N GLU A 381 -2.50 -16.08 4.59
CA GLU A 381 -1.22 -16.26 5.27
C GLU A 381 -0.09 -16.25 4.25
N ALA A 382 0.82 -15.29 4.37
CA ALA A 382 1.99 -15.20 3.52
C ALA A 382 3.21 -15.83 4.24
N PRO A 383 4.09 -16.53 3.53
CA PRO A 383 5.34 -16.98 4.10
C PRO A 383 6.21 -15.77 4.48
N TYR A 384 7.02 -15.95 5.52
CA TYR A 384 8.04 -14.95 5.83
C TYR A 384 9.22 -15.11 4.89
N GLU A 385 9.70 -13.99 4.37
CA GLU A 385 10.93 -13.90 3.59
C GLU A 385 11.88 -12.89 4.24
N PRO A 386 13.21 -13.17 4.30
CA PRO A 386 14.18 -12.16 4.72
C PRO A 386 14.14 -10.95 3.78
N TYR A 387 14.30 -9.74 4.35
CA TYR A 387 14.35 -8.51 3.53
C TYR A 387 15.56 -8.46 2.60
N VAL A 388 16.65 -9.11 2.98
CA VAL A 388 17.87 -9.22 2.19
C VAL A 388 18.23 -10.69 2.09
N SER A 389 18.58 -11.17 0.90
CA SER A 389 19.10 -12.52 0.70
C SER A 389 20.50 -12.68 1.30
N ALA A 390 20.91 -13.91 1.59
CA ALA A 390 22.26 -14.22 2.07
C ALA A 390 23.37 -13.71 1.14
N GLY A 391 23.12 -13.67 -0.17
CA GLY A 391 24.05 -13.10 -1.15
C GLY A 391 24.03 -11.56 -1.24
N GLY A 392 23.10 -10.89 -0.56
CA GLY A 392 22.99 -9.43 -0.55
C GLY A 392 22.44 -8.82 -1.84
N SER A 393 22.04 -9.64 -2.82
CA SER A 393 21.62 -9.19 -4.15
C SER A 393 20.10 -9.08 -4.31
N VAL A 394 19.32 -9.57 -3.36
CA VAL A 394 17.85 -9.54 -3.38
C VAL A 394 17.33 -8.67 -2.25
N LEU A 395 16.45 -7.74 -2.59
CA LEU A 395 15.60 -6.99 -1.65
C LEU A 395 14.16 -7.49 -1.77
N SER A 396 13.60 -8.05 -0.69
CA SER A 396 12.20 -8.49 -0.63
C SER A 396 11.32 -7.50 0.12
N ILE A 397 10.42 -6.81 -0.60
CA ILE A 397 9.35 -6.02 -0.01
C ILE A 397 8.13 -6.93 0.09
N GLN A 398 8.08 -7.65 1.20
CA GLN A 398 7.16 -8.77 1.39
C GLN A 398 5.79 -8.36 1.93
N THR A 399 4.84 -9.29 1.88
CA THR A 399 3.46 -9.10 2.33
C THR A 399 3.29 -9.33 3.84
N ARG A 400 4.06 -10.25 4.44
CA ARG A 400 3.89 -10.70 5.82
C ARG A 400 4.38 -9.69 6.84
N SER A 401 5.57 -9.13 6.61
CA SER A 401 6.19 -8.17 7.51
C SER A 401 6.35 -6.80 6.88
N ALA A 402 6.54 -5.79 7.70
CA ALA A 402 6.82 -4.42 7.28
C ALA A 402 8.04 -3.85 7.99
N THR A 403 8.71 -2.91 7.33
CA THR A 403 9.69 -2.01 7.95
C THR A 403 9.17 -0.58 8.05
N MET A 404 8.05 -0.29 7.37
CA MET A 404 7.38 1.02 7.38
C MET A 404 5.87 0.85 7.23
N HIS A 405 5.13 1.91 7.51
CA HIS A 405 3.67 1.90 7.50
C HIS A 405 3.03 1.75 6.10
N LEU A 406 3.78 1.97 5.03
CA LEU A 406 3.34 1.79 3.63
C LEU A 406 4.41 1.09 2.81
N SER A 407 4.01 0.15 1.96
CA SER A 407 4.90 -0.56 1.04
C SER A 407 5.61 0.37 0.03
N SER A 408 4.97 1.48 -0.34
CA SER A 408 5.58 2.50 -1.21
C SER A 408 6.79 3.17 -0.56
N TYR A 409 6.76 3.43 0.75
CA TYR A 409 7.91 3.93 1.50
C TYR A 409 9.02 2.87 1.58
N MET A 410 8.66 1.60 1.76
CA MET A 410 9.63 0.50 1.69
C MET A 410 10.29 0.45 0.30
N GLY A 411 9.50 0.48 -0.77
CA GLY A 411 10.00 0.50 -2.15
C GLY A 411 10.95 1.67 -2.41
N TYR A 412 10.64 2.84 -1.87
CA TYR A 412 11.47 4.02 -2.04
C TYR A 412 12.77 3.95 -1.20
N PHE A 413 12.65 3.85 0.12
CA PHE A 413 13.80 4.01 1.02
C PHE A 413 14.71 2.78 1.06
N LEU A 414 14.16 1.56 1.06
CA LEU A 414 15.01 0.36 1.06
C LEU A 414 15.79 0.20 -0.26
N SER A 415 15.20 0.62 -1.39
CA SER A 415 15.92 0.64 -2.66
C SER A 415 17.09 1.63 -2.63
N HIS A 416 16.94 2.82 -2.02
CA HIS A 416 18.09 3.72 -1.81
C HIS A 416 19.20 3.06 -1.00
N LEU A 417 18.85 2.37 0.08
CA LEU A 417 19.83 1.65 0.91
C LEU A 417 20.50 0.51 0.15
N LEU A 418 19.73 -0.25 -0.65
CA LEU A 418 20.28 -1.32 -1.50
C LEU A 418 21.31 -0.78 -2.50
N PHE A 419 20.99 0.30 -3.23
CA PHE A 419 21.91 0.89 -4.21
C PHE A 419 23.15 1.52 -3.56
N LEU A 420 23.06 1.98 -2.32
CA LEU A 420 24.18 2.55 -1.55
C LEU A 420 24.98 1.49 -0.78
N GLY A 421 24.57 0.21 -0.82
CA GLY A 421 25.23 -0.86 -0.06
C GLY A 421 25.02 -0.76 1.47
N LYS A 422 24.01 0.01 1.91
CA LYS A 422 23.79 0.31 3.33
C LYS A 422 22.69 -0.50 4.00
N LEU A 423 22.01 -1.37 3.24
CA LEU A 423 20.83 -2.06 3.75
C LEU A 423 21.15 -3.04 4.89
N SER A 424 22.30 -3.70 4.84
CA SER A 424 22.80 -4.60 5.90
C SER A 424 23.55 -3.88 7.03
N GLU A 425 23.94 -2.60 6.83
CA GLU A 425 24.72 -1.84 7.82
C GLU A 425 23.83 -1.16 8.88
N ILE A 426 22.55 -0.93 8.56
CA ILE A 426 21.65 -0.15 9.40
C ILE A 426 20.73 -1.11 10.16
N PRO A 427 20.64 -1.01 11.50
CA PRO A 427 19.79 -1.89 12.30
C PRO A 427 18.31 -1.51 12.20
N LEU A 428 17.77 -1.58 10.96
CA LEU A 428 16.35 -1.38 10.73
C LEU A 428 15.55 -2.45 11.46
N TYR A 429 14.40 -2.07 12.00
CA TYR A 429 13.44 -3.01 12.57
C TYR A 429 12.45 -3.48 11.53
N GLU A 430 12.03 -4.71 11.65
CA GLU A 430 10.86 -5.28 10.98
C GLU A 430 9.78 -5.63 12.00
N LEU A 431 8.56 -5.79 11.52
CA LEU A 431 7.39 -6.22 12.29
C LEU A 431 6.59 -7.21 11.47
N ASP A 432 6.36 -8.41 12.01
CA ASP A 432 5.38 -9.34 11.44
C ASP A 432 3.96 -8.80 11.66
N MET A 433 3.38 -8.26 10.60
CA MET A 433 2.05 -7.65 10.66
C MET A 433 0.94 -8.68 10.82
N GLN A 434 1.12 -9.88 10.27
CA GLN A 434 0.10 -10.93 10.35
C GLN A 434 0.01 -11.49 11.75
N GLU A 435 1.16 -11.77 12.39
CA GLU A 435 1.20 -12.19 13.79
C GLU A 435 0.59 -11.14 14.72
N LEU A 436 1.00 -9.87 14.57
CA LEU A 436 0.48 -8.81 15.43
C LEU A 436 -1.01 -8.61 15.23
N ARG A 437 -1.49 -8.62 13.98
CA ARG A 437 -2.92 -8.48 13.69
C ARG A 437 -3.76 -9.59 14.31
N ALA A 438 -3.28 -10.83 14.27
CA ALA A 438 -3.96 -11.97 14.87
C ALA A 438 -4.08 -11.82 16.38
N LYS A 439 -3.05 -11.25 17.05
CA LYS A 439 -3.00 -11.07 18.50
C LYS A 439 -3.64 -9.75 18.97
N SER A 440 -3.44 -8.66 18.24
CA SER A 440 -4.01 -7.33 18.55
C SER A 440 -4.15 -6.46 17.31
N SER A 441 -5.33 -6.48 16.69
CA SER A 441 -5.64 -5.56 15.59
C SER A 441 -5.60 -4.08 16.02
N ALA A 442 -5.74 -3.80 17.32
CA ALA A 442 -5.70 -2.46 17.88
C ALA A 442 -4.28 -1.89 17.97
N ALA A 443 -3.30 -2.74 18.26
CA ALA A 443 -1.90 -2.34 18.37
C ALA A 443 -1.25 -2.14 16.99
N LEU A 444 -1.70 -2.86 15.96
CA LEU A 444 -1.06 -2.90 14.65
C LEU A 444 -0.81 -1.50 14.02
N PRO A 445 -1.80 -0.59 13.89
CA PRO A 445 -1.56 0.72 13.29
C PRO A 445 -0.56 1.56 14.09
N LEU A 446 -0.60 1.48 15.42
CA LEU A 446 0.29 2.22 16.31
C LEU A 446 1.74 1.72 16.21
N ALA A 447 1.90 0.40 16.18
CA ALA A 447 3.19 -0.26 15.97
C ALA A 447 3.78 0.08 14.60
N MET A 448 2.98 0.09 13.54
CA MET A 448 3.44 0.46 12.20
C MET A 448 3.94 1.91 12.12
N PHE A 449 3.29 2.86 12.78
CA PHE A 449 3.79 4.25 12.84
C PHE A 449 5.06 4.38 13.69
N SER A 450 5.15 3.64 14.81
CA SER A 450 6.36 3.61 15.63
C SER A 450 7.54 3.01 14.86
N LEU A 451 7.31 1.92 14.14
CA LEU A 451 8.27 1.27 13.26
C LEU A 451 8.76 2.22 12.16
N ALA A 452 7.83 2.88 11.47
CA ALA A 452 8.16 3.85 10.43
C ALA A 452 8.99 5.01 10.98
N GLY A 453 8.60 5.58 12.12
CA GLY A 453 9.34 6.67 12.76
C GLY A 453 10.76 6.26 13.16
N TYR A 454 10.90 5.07 13.76
CA TYR A 454 12.20 4.50 14.13
C TYR A 454 13.11 4.33 12.90
N ASN A 455 12.62 3.63 11.87
CA ASN A 455 13.42 3.33 10.68
C ASN A 455 13.73 4.59 9.86
N LEU A 456 12.77 5.50 9.64
CA LEU A 456 13.01 6.74 8.92
C LEU A 456 14.07 7.63 9.61
N SER A 457 14.13 7.60 10.94
CA SER A 457 15.17 8.30 11.69
C SER A 457 16.57 7.71 11.43
N LEU A 458 16.70 6.37 11.37
CA LEU A 458 17.95 5.67 11.03
C LEU A 458 18.36 5.94 9.59
N ILE A 459 17.42 5.85 8.66
CA ILE A 459 17.65 6.10 7.23
C ILE A 459 18.09 7.54 7.01
N PHE A 460 17.47 8.51 7.69
CA PHE A 460 17.85 9.92 7.59
C PHE A 460 19.30 10.15 8.02
N ASP A 461 19.72 9.57 9.15
CA ASP A 461 21.10 9.65 9.62
C ASP A 461 22.10 9.01 8.62
N SER A 462 21.66 8.04 7.81
CA SER A 462 22.51 7.25 6.92
C SER A 462 22.63 7.80 5.50
N ILE A 463 21.55 8.32 4.90
CA ILE A 463 21.53 8.77 3.50
C ILE A 463 21.26 10.27 3.35
N GLY A 464 20.99 10.96 4.47
CA GLY A 464 20.81 12.41 4.50
C GLY A 464 19.51 12.91 3.88
N SER A 465 19.35 14.23 3.77
CA SER A 465 18.10 14.90 3.44
C SER A 465 17.68 14.81 1.97
N LYS A 466 18.61 14.57 1.03
CA LYS A 466 18.29 14.61 -0.41
C LYS A 466 17.21 13.62 -0.80
N ALA A 467 17.32 12.36 -0.35
CA ALA A 467 16.31 11.33 -0.62
C ALA A 467 14.94 11.69 -0.04
N PHE A 468 14.92 12.33 1.14
CA PHE A 468 13.66 12.79 1.76
C PHE A 468 13.01 13.95 0.99
N VAL A 469 13.80 14.89 0.47
CA VAL A 469 13.28 15.98 -0.36
C VAL A 469 12.70 15.48 -1.68
N GLU A 470 13.31 14.45 -2.28
CA GLU A 470 12.84 13.84 -3.53
C GLU A 470 11.68 12.84 -3.32
N CYS A 471 11.33 12.49 -2.08
CA CYS A 471 10.23 11.59 -1.76
C CYS A 471 8.88 12.26 -2.03
N GLY A 472 8.25 11.94 -3.17
CA GLY A 472 6.97 12.51 -3.59
C GLY A 472 5.76 11.98 -2.84
N ILE A 473 5.91 10.83 -2.20
CA ILE A 473 4.87 10.18 -1.37
C ILE A 473 4.78 10.77 0.05
N ASP A 474 5.59 11.79 0.39
CA ASP A 474 5.49 12.49 1.66
C ASP A 474 4.17 13.27 1.76
N PHE A 475 3.30 12.89 2.68
CA PHE A 475 1.98 13.52 2.89
C PHE A 475 2.06 14.97 3.39
N ASP A 476 3.17 15.40 4.00
CA ASP A 476 3.34 16.78 4.43
C ASP A 476 3.54 17.75 3.25
N ARG A 477 3.80 17.23 2.06
CA ARG A 477 3.79 18.04 0.81
C ARG A 477 2.43 18.69 0.51
N TRP A 478 1.36 18.22 1.15
CA TRP A 478 0.06 18.87 1.13
C TRP A 478 0.11 20.31 1.64
N TYR A 479 0.93 20.56 2.65
CA TYR A 479 0.98 21.86 3.33
C TYR A 479 1.92 22.86 2.62
N PRO A 480 1.68 24.19 2.78
CA PRO A 480 2.58 25.22 2.27
C PRO A 480 3.99 25.10 2.84
N ALA A 481 4.96 25.59 2.06
CA ALA A 481 6.39 25.49 2.41
C ALA A 481 6.73 25.94 3.85
N PRO A 482 6.22 27.08 4.39
CA PRO A 482 6.56 27.48 5.76
C PRO A 482 6.15 26.44 6.81
N ARG A 483 4.99 25.81 6.65
CA ARG A 483 4.54 24.76 7.58
C ARG A 483 5.41 23.50 7.48
N ARG A 484 5.79 23.12 6.27
CA ARG A 484 6.70 21.99 6.06
C ARG A 484 8.06 22.23 6.68
N LEU A 485 8.61 23.45 6.55
CA LEU A 485 9.88 23.83 7.17
C LEU A 485 9.84 23.70 8.69
N VAL A 486 8.74 24.10 9.32
CA VAL A 486 8.54 23.91 10.77
C VAL A 486 8.56 22.43 11.14
N GLU A 487 7.86 21.56 10.38
CA GLU A 487 7.87 20.11 10.66
C GLU A 487 9.23 19.49 10.39
N THR A 488 9.93 19.91 9.34
CA THR A 488 11.32 19.47 9.06
C THR A 488 12.26 19.88 10.21
N ALA A 489 12.21 21.13 10.67
CA ALA A 489 13.03 21.59 11.79
C ALA A 489 12.73 20.80 13.07
N ARG A 490 11.43 20.55 13.35
CA ARG A 490 11.02 19.70 14.48
C ARG A 490 11.60 18.29 14.35
N PHE A 491 11.48 17.67 13.17
CA PHE A 491 12.05 16.35 12.93
C PHE A 491 13.56 16.34 13.20
N LEU A 492 14.31 17.28 12.63
CA LEU A 492 15.76 17.38 12.82
C LEU A 492 16.17 17.50 14.29
N LEU A 493 15.37 18.23 15.10
CA LEU A 493 15.64 18.44 16.51
C LEU A 493 15.24 17.25 17.41
N THR A 494 14.29 16.42 16.97
CA THR A 494 13.65 15.44 17.88
C THR A 494 13.77 13.99 17.44
N HIS A 495 14.13 13.68 16.18
CA HIS A 495 14.05 12.33 15.63
C HIS A 495 14.89 11.31 16.40
N ARG A 496 16.09 11.67 16.89
CA ARG A 496 16.93 10.75 17.65
C ARG A 496 16.33 10.37 19.00
N ARG A 497 15.74 11.35 19.69
CA ARG A 497 15.04 11.10 20.97
C ARG A 497 13.76 10.30 20.74
N ALA A 498 12.99 10.64 19.72
CA ALA A 498 11.77 9.94 19.35
C ALA A 498 12.07 8.48 18.94
N ARG A 499 13.18 8.22 18.24
CA ARG A 499 13.64 6.89 17.86
C ARG A 499 13.80 5.97 19.05
N GLU A 500 14.42 6.45 20.12
CA GLU A 500 14.62 5.64 21.34
C GLU A 500 13.29 5.31 22.03
N GLN A 501 12.34 6.25 22.08
CA GLN A 501 11.00 6.01 22.61
C GLN A 501 10.25 4.98 21.74
N GLN A 502 10.32 5.12 20.42
CA GLN A 502 9.68 4.20 19.47
C GLN A 502 10.25 2.79 19.58
N ARG A 503 11.57 2.65 19.73
CA ARG A 503 12.23 1.37 19.97
C ARG A 503 11.68 0.70 21.24
N ARG A 504 11.62 1.42 22.36
CA ARG A 504 11.08 0.89 23.63
C ARG A 504 9.63 0.42 23.49
N ALA A 505 8.79 1.20 22.79
CA ALA A 505 7.40 0.81 22.54
C ALA A 505 7.30 -0.46 21.68
N LEU A 506 8.14 -0.59 20.66
CA LEU A 506 8.19 -1.79 19.81
C LEU A 506 8.71 -3.01 20.59
N ASP A 507 9.74 -2.84 21.42
CA ASP A 507 10.28 -3.92 22.26
C ASP A 507 9.24 -4.38 23.30
N ALA A 508 8.57 -3.46 23.99
CA ALA A 508 7.49 -3.78 24.95
C ALA A 508 6.32 -4.50 24.28
N MET A 509 5.93 -4.06 23.08
CA MET A 509 4.90 -4.74 22.30
C MET A 509 5.35 -6.15 21.87
N ARG A 510 6.59 -6.31 21.40
CA ARG A 510 7.17 -7.61 21.06
C ARG A 510 7.09 -8.59 22.22
N GLU A 511 7.54 -8.16 23.41
CA GLU A 511 7.54 -8.97 24.63
C GLU A 511 6.11 -9.35 25.05
N ARG A 512 5.19 -8.39 25.03
CA ARG A 512 3.80 -8.61 25.44
C ARG A 512 3.04 -9.57 24.52
N PHE A 513 3.22 -9.44 23.22
CA PHE A 513 2.47 -10.24 22.24
C PHE A 513 3.26 -11.43 21.72
N GLY A 514 4.56 -11.55 22.01
CA GLY A 514 5.40 -12.63 21.49
C GLY A 514 5.42 -12.65 19.96
N VAL A 515 5.52 -11.47 19.31
CA VAL A 515 5.53 -11.33 17.85
C VAL A 515 6.94 -11.06 17.35
N ARG A 516 7.22 -11.46 16.11
CA ARG A 516 8.45 -11.05 15.44
C ARG A 516 8.45 -9.53 15.27
N CYS A 517 9.29 -8.85 16.04
CA CYS A 517 9.57 -7.42 15.92
C CYS A 517 10.99 -7.17 16.42
N GLY A 518 11.85 -6.58 15.61
CA GLY A 518 13.24 -6.34 15.98
C GLY A 518 14.11 -6.01 14.78
N PRO A 519 15.45 -5.96 14.98
CA PRO A 519 16.38 -5.72 13.88
C PRO A 519 16.19 -6.73 12.75
N LEU A 520 16.35 -6.26 11.51
CA LEU A 520 16.45 -7.17 10.36
C LEU A 520 17.50 -8.22 10.65
N ALA A 521 17.18 -9.48 10.33
CA ALA A 521 18.15 -10.55 10.49
C ALA A 521 19.46 -10.18 9.78
N PRO A 522 20.63 -10.31 10.43
CA PRO A 522 21.90 -10.14 9.74
C PRO A 522 21.99 -11.14 8.59
N VAL A 523 22.47 -10.68 7.48
CA VAL A 523 22.72 -11.50 6.27
C VAL A 523 23.89 -12.43 6.51
#